data_43aa07a87202d6fee786912ab6c7e352
#
_entry.id   43aa07a87202d6fee786912ab6c7e352
#
_cell.length_a   1.000
_cell.length_b   1.000
_cell.length_c   1.000
_cell.angle_alpha   90.00
_cell.angle_beta   90.00
_cell.angle_gamma   90.00
#
_symmetry.space_group_name_H-M   'P 1'
#
loop_
_entity.id
_entity.type
_entity.pdbx_description
1 polymer ?
#
loop_
_entity_poly.entity_id
_entity_poly.type
_entity_poly.pdbx_seq_one_letter_code
_entity_poly.pdbx_strand_id
1 'polypeptide(L)'
;MRGGPRRPGRASGRRGPRGLAAFLGAVVLAGLALILAGGQSIGPRLVSEFRYQQARDARDAMDAGGSSEKEARKWANPNQAAWLSVDGTPIDYPVAQGAEQEPGFYLAHDLWGQPSQVGCPYLDWRCSVADTHALIYGHRVGTTDLQFSPIANAWDQGVFDALGAATLETRTDTKSYVLCFALKVDKSYEQIQRFSMNRDELRSWLEDMLGEASAASPRAQDLCRHATKALTLATCASSQAGQRERTLLVFVGTSA
;
A
#
# COMPACT_ATOMS: atom_id res chain seq x y z
N MET A 1 -2.74 4.44 -92.22
CA MET A 1 -3.28 3.42 -91.30
C MET A 1 -2.30 3.16 -90.20
N ARG A 2 -2.58 3.69 -89.00
CA ARG A 2 -1.75 3.48 -87.79
C ARG A 2 -2.66 3.13 -86.63
N GLY A 3 -2.61 1.89 -86.15
CA GLY A 3 -3.33 1.42 -85.03
C GLY A 3 -2.60 1.83 -83.73
N GLY A 4 -3.32 2.49 -82.79
CA GLY A 4 -2.81 2.86 -81.50
C GLY A 4 -2.96 1.70 -80.49
N PRO A 5 -2.13 1.65 -79.47
CA PRO A 5 -2.14 0.56 -78.49
C PRO A 5 -3.25 0.72 -77.41
N ARG A 6 -3.94 -0.38 -77.16
CA ARG A 6 -4.93 -0.51 -76.10
C ARG A 6 -4.26 -0.48 -74.69
N ARG A 7 -4.71 0.36 -73.78
CA ARG A 7 -4.33 0.36 -72.34
C ARG A 7 -5.00 -0.83 -71.64
N PRO A 8 -4.27 -1.53 -70.76
CA PRO A 8 -4.87 -2.57 -69.91
C PRO A 8 -5.74 -1.95 -68.80
N GLY A 9 -6.92 -2.50 -68.62
CA GLY A 9 -7.87 -2.10 -67.61
C GLY A 9 -7.38 -2.46 -66.21
N ARG A 10 -7.52 -1.52 -65.30
CA ARG A 10 -7.22 -1.63 -63.88
C ARG A 10 -8.29 -2.50 -63.20
N ALA A 11 -7.94 -3.72 -62.84
CA ALA A 11 -8.82 -4.62 -62.06
C ALA A 11 -9.01 -4.05 -60.64
N SER A 12 -10.20 -3.55 -60.35
CA SER A 12 -10.63 -3.22 -59.00
C SER A 12 -10.93 -4.53 -58.23
N GLY A 13 -10.02 -5.00 -57.41
CA GLY A 13 -10.26 -6.14 -56.54
C GLY A 13 -11.33 -5.82 -55.50
N ARG A 14 -12.58 -6.19 -55.77
CA ARG A 14 -13.64 -6.25 -54.75
C ARG A 14 -13.25 -7.34 -53.74
N ARG A 15 -12.83 -6.93 -52.54
CA ARG A 15 -12.67 -7.86 -51.41
C ARG A 15 -14.05 -8.46 -51.12
N GLY A 16 -14.20 -9.74 -51.37
CA GLY A 16 -15.45 -10.47 -51.21
C GLY A 16 -15.88 -10.53 -49.71
N PRO A 17 -17.15 -10.87 -49.42
CA PRO A 17 -17.74 -10.90 -48.08
C PRO A 17 -17.01 -11.83 -47.09
N ARG A 18 -16.21 -12.78 -47.57
CA ARG A 18 -15.39 -13.67 -46.72
C ARG A 18 -14.22 -12.97 -46.05
N GLY A 19 -13.63 -11.92 -46.67
CA GLY A 19 -12.55 -11.12 -46.04
C GLY A 19 -13.06 -10.24 -44.90
N LEU A 20 -14.25 -9.69 -45.06
CA LEU A 20 -14.88 -8.87 -44.01
C LEU A 20 -15.28 -9.73 -42.80
N ALA A 21 -15.85 -10.90 -43.01
CA ALA A 21 -16.21 -11.83 -41.93
C ALA A 21 -14.97 -12.33 -41.14
N ALA A 22 -13.87 -12.63 -41.82
CA ALA A 22 -12.61 -13.02 -41.18
C ALA A 22 -12.00 -11.87 -40.37
N PHE A 23 -12.07 -10.63 -40.89
CA PHE A 23 -11.60 -9.45 -40.18
C PHE A 23 -12.45 -9.16 -38.90
N LEU A 24 -13.77 -9.23 -39.01
CA LEU A 24 -14.69 -9.05 -37.87
C LEU A 24 -14.48 -10.16 -36.81
N GLY A 25 -14.28 -11.40 -37.22
CA GLY A 25 -13.94 -12.50 -36.34
C GLY A 25 -12.63 -12.28 -35.56
N ALA A 26 -11.58 -11.80 -36.25
CA ALA A 26 -10.30 -11.46 -35.61
C ALA A 26 -10.43 -10.30 -34.60
N VAL A 27 -11.22 -9.28 -34.90
CA VAL A 27 -11.47 -8.16 -33.99
C VAL A 27 -12.24 -8.61 -32.73
N VAL A 28 -13.25 -9.48 -32.91
CA VAL A 28 -14.02 -10.03 -31.78
C VAL A 28 -13.13 -10.93 -30.89
N LEU A 29 -12.29 -11.77 -31.49
CA LEU A 29 -11.36 -12.62 -30.73
C LEU A 29 -10.29 -11.78 -30.01
N ALA A 30 -9.76 -10.74 -30.64
CA ALA A 30 -8.83 -9.81 -29.99
C ALA A 30 -9.51 -9.05 -28.83
N GLY A 31 -10.76 -8.61 -29.02
CA GLY A 31 -11.56 -7.98 -27.97
C GLY A 31 -11.82 -8.92 -26.79
N LEU A 32 -12.19 -10.16 -27.05
CA LEU A 32 -12.36 -11.18 -26.01
C LEU A 32 -11.06 -11.50 -25.28
N ALA A 33 -9.94 -11.61 -25.99
CA ALA A 33 -8.63 -11.81 -25.39
C ALA A 33 -8.21 -10.65 -24.48
N LEU A 34 -8.50 -9.39 -24.89
CA LEU A 34 -8.26 -8.20 -24.06
C LEU A 34 -9.16 -8.16 -22.82
N ILE A 35 -10.43 -8.57 -22.94
CA ILE A 35 -11.36 -8.65 -21.80
C ILE A 35 -10.90 -9.74 -20.83
N LEU A 36 -10.47 -10.90 -21.32
CA LEU A 36 -9.96 -11.99 -20.48
C LEU A 36 -8.65 -11.61 -19.80
N ALA A 37 -7.71 -11.00 -20.53
CA ALA A 37 -6.44 -10.53 -19.97
C ALA A 37 -6.66 -9.38 -18.96
N GLY A 38 -7.56 -8.43 -19.25
CA GLY A 38 -7.97 -7.37 -18.32
C GLY A 38 -8.68 -7.92 -17.10
N GLY A 39 -9.56 -8.90 -17.26
CA GLY A 39 -10.28 -9.55 -16.16
C GLY A 39 -9.36 -10.31 -15.20
N GLN A 40 -8.27 -10.91 -15.69
CA GLN A 40 -7.26 -11.56 -14.82
C GLN A 40 -6.43 -10.57 -14.00
N SER A 41 -6.28 -9.32 -14.47
CA SER A 41 -5.52 -8.28 -13.77
C SER A 41 -6.39 -7.40 -12.87
N ILE A 42 -7.63 -7.14 -13.24
CA ILE A 42 -8.55 -6.23 -12.54
C ILE A 42 -9.40 -6.99 -11.51
N GLY A 43 -9.80 -8.21 -11.80
CA GLY A 43 -10.69 -9.00 -10.96
C GLY A 43 -10.15 -9.24 -9.54
N PRO A 44 -8.92 -9.76 -9.35
CA PRO A 44 -8.36 -9.99 -8.03
C PRO A 44 -8.20 -8.70 -7.21
N ARG A 45 -7.86 -7.58 -7.87
CA ARG A 45 -7.73 -6.26 -7.25
C ARG A 45 -9.05 -5.74 -6.71
N LEU A 46 -10.13 -5.83 -7.50
CA LEU A 46 -11.47 -5.43 -7.09
C LEU A 46 -12.00 -6.29 -5.94
N VAL A 47 -11.71 -7.59 -5.95
CA VAL A 47 -12.13 -8.50 -4.88
C VAL A 47 -11.45 -8.16 -3.56
N SER A 48 -10.15 -7.90 -3.56
CA SER A 48 -9.42 -7.52 -2.34
C SER A 48 -9.92 -6.18 -1.80
N GLU A 49 -10.10 -5.16 -2.65
CA GLU A 49 -10.58 -3.86 -2.22
C GLU A 49 -12.02 -3.92 -1.70
N PHE A 50 -12.88 -4.71 -2.32
CA PHE A 50 -14.24 -4.94 -1.82
C PHE A 50 -14.25 -5.59 -0.42
N ARG A 51 -13.35 -6.55 -0.16
CA ARG A 51 -13.20 -7.16 1.17
C ARG A 51 -12.70 -6.15 2.21
N TYR A 52 -11.74 -5.30 1.83
CA TYR A 52 -11.27 -4.24 2.73
C TYR A 52 -12.37 -3.22 3.00
N GLN A 53 -13.19 -2.87 2.00
CA GLN A 53 -14.34 -2.00 2.21
C GLN A 53 -15.36 -2.63 3.17
N GLN A 54 -15.68 -3.91 3.01
CA GLN A 54 -16.56 -4.61 3.96
C GLN A 54 -15.99 -4.61 5.39
N ALA A 55 -14.68 -4.74 5.52
CA ALA A 55 -14.01 -4.69 6.82
C ALA A 55 -14.07 -3.28 7.44
N ARG A 56 -13.91 -2.21 6.63
CA ARG A 56 -14.12 -0.81 7.05
C ARG A 56 -15.55 -0.56 7.50
N ASP A 57 -16.53 -0.96 6.67
CA ASP A 57 -17.96 -0.80 6.98
C ASP A 57 -18.35 -1.53 8.30
N ALA A 58 -17.74 -2.70 8.54
CA ALA A 58 -17.94 -3.43 9.78
C ALA A 58 -17.36 -2.69 11.00
N ARG A 59 -16.19 -2.03 10.85
CA ARG A 59 -15.59 -1.19 11.88
C ARG A 59 -16.44 0.05 12.17
N ASP A 60 -16.79 0.82 11.15
CA ASP A 60 -17.57 2.06 11.30
C ASP A 60 -18.95 1.82 11.96
N ALA A 61 -19.56 0.67 11.65
CA ALA A 61 -20.80 0.27 12.29
C ALA A 61 -20.65 -0.05 13.79
N MET A 62 -19.42 -0.27 14.29
CA MET A 62 -19.12 -0.48 15.71
C MET A 62 -18.98 0.83 16.46
N ASP A 63 -18.27 1.80 15.86
CA ASP A 63 -18.10 3.14 16.41
C ASP A 63 -19.46 3.84 16.61
N ALA A 64 -20.48 3.42 15.84
CA ALA A 64 -21.86 3.86 15.97
C ALA A 64 -22.70 3.12 17.04
N GLY A 65 -22.08 2.36 17.96
CA GLY A 65 -22.77 1.64 19.05
C GLY A 65 -23.13 0.17 18.71
N GLY A 66 -22.24 -0.51 18.03
CA GLY A 66 -22.41 -1.89 17.57
C GLY A 66 -22.34 -2.96 18.65
N SER A 67 -22.97 -4.12 18.35
CA SER A 67 -23.00 -5.30 19.23
C SER A 67 -21.66 -6.05 19.24
N SER A 68 -21.43 -6.85 20.28
CA SER A 68 -20.25 -7.72 20.43
C SER A 68 -19.99 -8.65 19.22
N GLU A 69 -21.04 -8.96 18.45
CA GLU A 69 -20.94 -9.78 17.24
C GLU A 69 -20.20 -9.05 16.08
N LYS A 70 -20.36 -7.72 15.97
CA LYS A 70 -19.66 -6.91 14.97
C LYS A 70 -18.17 -6.79 15.34
N GLU A 71 -17.87 -6.66 16.64
CA GLU A 71 -16.49 -6.65 17.15
C GLU A 71 -15.78 -7.97 16.83
N ALA A 72 -16.46 -9.09 17.01
CA ALA A 72 -15.94 -10.40 16.60
C ALA A 72 -15.63 -10.48 15.10
N ARG A 73 -16.41 -9.81 14.24
CA ARG A 73 -16.14 -9.76 12.78
C ARG A 73 -14.94 -8.89 12.41
N LYS A 74 -14.73 -7.76 13.07
CA LYS A 74 -13.56 -6.90 12.87
C LYS A 74 -12.25 -7.66 13.09
N TRP A 75 -12.22 -8.52 14.09
CA TRP A 75 -11.05 -9.29 14.50
C TRP A 75 -11.16 -10.79 14.14
N ALA A 76 -11.99 -11.13 13.17
CA ALA A 76 -12.23 -12.52 12.81
C ALA A 76 -11.01 -13.24 12.23
N ASN A 77 -10.07 -12.48 11.62
CA ASN A 77 -8.86 -13.07 11.07
C ASN A 77 -7.79 -13.23 12.16
N PRO A 78 -7.31 -14.45 12.45
CA PRO A 78 -6.29 -14.69 13.47
C PRO A 78 -4.94 -14.02 13.16
N ASN A 79 -4.63 -13.78 11.88
CA ASN A 79 -3.39 -13.14 11.44
C ASN A 79 -3.44 -11.61 11.53
N GLN A 80 -4.60 -11.03 11.86
CA GLN A 80 -4.73 -9.59 12.03
C GLN A 80 -4.15 -9.17 13.37
N ALA A 81 -3.07 -8.38 13.33
CA ALA A 81 -2.40 -7.85 14.51
C ALA A 81 -2.98 -6.51 14.97
N ALA A 82 -3.40 -5.67 14.01
CA ALA A 82 -3.87 -4.31 14.28
C ALA A 82 -4.82 -3.82 13.20
N TRP A 83 -5.35 -2.62 13.42
CA TRP A 83 -5.97 -1.77 12.42
C TRP A 83 -5.23 -0.43 12.38
N LEU A 84 -4.84 0.02 11.19
CA LEU A 84 -4.09 1.25 10.97
C LEU A 84 -4.94 2.26 10.22
N SER A 85 -5.03 3.48 10.75
CA SER A 85 -5.49 4.65 9.98
C SER A 85 -4.47 5.78 10.06
N VAL A 86 -4.42 6.63 9.02
CA VAL A 86 -3.55 7.81 8.97
C VAL A 86 -4.37 9.01 8.53
N ASP A 87 -4.48 10.00 9.40
CA ASP A 87 -5.25 11.23 9.16
C ASP A 87 -4.72 11.98 7.93
N GLY A 88 -5.64 12.58 7.17
CA GLY A 88 -5.31 13.27 5.92
C GLY A 88 -5.07 12.33 4.73
N THR A 89 -5.31 11.03 4.90
CA THR A 89 -5.16 10.03 3.83
C THR A 89 -6.32 9.03 3.83
N PRO A 90 -6.57 8.29 2.73
CA PRO A 90 -7.47 7.14 2.71
C PRO A 90 -6.87 5.86 3.31
N ILE A 91 -5.74 5.92 4.02
CA ILE A 91 -5.17 4.75 4.69
C ILE A 91 -6.04 4.40 5.89
N ASP A 92 -6.76 3.29 5.75
CA ASP A 92 -7.64 2.71 6.75
C ASP A 92 -7.77 1.20 6.49
N TYR A 93 -6.81 0.44 7.05
CA TYR A 93 -6.60 -0.96 6.69
C TYR A 93 -6.32 -1.85 7.91
N PRO A 94 -6.79 -3.11 7.88
CA PRO A 94 -6.25 -4.10 8.79
C PRO A 94 -4.77 -4.35 8.50
N VAL A 95 -4.01 -4.62 9.55
CA VAL A 95 -2.58 -4.93 9.49
C VAL A 95 -2.38 -6.39 9.87
N ALA A 96 -1.77 -7.16 8.97
CA ALA A 96 -1.43 -8.55 9.24
C ALA A 96 -0.16 -8.67 10.09
N GLN A 97 0.03 -9.78 10.80
CA GLN A 97 1.32 -10.15 11.37
C GLN A 97 2.16 -10.87 10.33
N GLY A 98 3.35 -10.37 10.03
CA GLY A 98 4.33 -11.06 9.19
C GLY A 98 4.79 -12.38 9.84
N ALA A 99 5.27 -13.31 9.02
CA ALA A 99 5.81 -14.57 9.45
C ALA A 99 7.27 -14.74 8.98
N GLU A 100 8.09 -15.36 9.81
CA GLU A 100 9.53 -15.56 9.53
C GLU A 100 9.77 -16.40 8.27
N GLN A 101 8.94 -17.41 8.04
CA GLN A 101 9.07 -18.34 6.93
C GLN A 101 8.82 -17.68 5.57
N GLU A 102 7.95 -16.65 5.55
CA GLU A 102 7.59 -15.88 4.34
C GLU A 102 7.48 -14.38 4.66
N PRO A 103 8.59 -13.68 4.92
CA PRO A 103 8.56 -12.27 5.39
C PRO A 103 7.80 -11.30 4.49
N GLY A 104 7.70 -11.60 3.18
CA GLY A 104 7.02 -10.79 2.19
C GLY A 104 5.65 -11.33 1.73
N PHE A 105 5.07 -12.33 2.40
CA PHE A 105 3.83 -12.99 1.99
C PHE A 105 2.72 -11.99 1.64
N TYR A 106 2.47 -11.03 2.51
CA TYR A 106 1.41 -10.03 2.36
C TYR A 106 1.68 -8.95 1.30
N LEU A 107 2.84 -8.96 0.65
CA LEU A 107 3.05 -8.15 -0.55
C LEU A 107 2.29 -8.70 -1.76
N ALA A 108 1.99 -10.00 -1.78
CA ALA A 108 1.29 -10.66 -2.88
C ALA A 108 -0.03 -11.32 -2.46
N HIS A 109 -0.43 -11.16 -1.19
CA HIS A 109 -1.64 -11.77 -0.63
C HIS A 109 -2.42 -10.76 0.22
N ASP A 110 -3.75 -10.86 0.21
CA ASP A 110 -4.63 -10.11 1.10
C ASP A 110 -4.59 -10.67 2.54
N LEU A 111 -5.29 -10.01 3.47
CA LEU A 111 -5.36 -10.45 4.88
C LEU A 111 -5.86 -11.89 5.04
N TRP A 112 -6.68 -12.38 4.11
CA TRP A 112 -7.26 -13.74 4.13
C TRP A 112 -6.39 -14.78 3.42
N GLY A 113 -5.16 -14.38 3.00
CA GLY A 113 -4.21 -15.27 2.32
C GLY A 113 -4.55 -15.54 0.86
N GLN A 114 -5.45 -14.78 0.24
CA GLN A 114 -5.75 -14.92 -1.17
C GLN A 114 -4.76 -14.09 -2.02
N PRO A 115 -4.34 -14.56 -3.20
CA PRO A 115 -3.51 -13.79 -4.10
C PRO A 115 -4.10 -12.40 -4.37
N SER A 116 -3.30 -11.36 -4.19
CA SER A 116 -3.71 -9.97 -4.31
C SER A 116 -2.57 -9.11 -4.87
N GLN A 117 -2.87 -8.31 -5.89
CA GLN A 117 -1.93 -7.30 -6.41
C GLN A 117 -1.85 -6.06 -5.50
N VAL A 118 -2.84 -5.87 -4.65
CA VAL A 118 -2.88 -4.77 -3.66
C VAL A 118 -2.12 -5.16 -2.41
N GLY A 119 -2.12 -6.45 -2.05
CA GLY A 119 -1.51 -6.95 -0.83
C GLY A 119 -2.29 -6.56 0.44
N CYS A 120 -1.62 -6.63 1.57
CA CYS A 120 -2.09 -6.19 2.88
C CYS A 120 -0.96 -5.47 3.61
N PRO A 121 -1.20 -4.37 4.33
CA PRO A 121 -0.22 -3.85 5.27
C PRO A 121 0.13 -4.93 6.30
N TYR A 122 1.41 -5.05 6.65
CA TYR A 122 1.83 -6.09 7.60
C TYR A 122 2.99 -5.64 8.48
N LEU A 123 2.98 -6.08 9.73
CA LEU A 123 4.09 -5.91 10.66
C LEU A 123 5.29 -6.76 10.23
N ASP A 124 6.47 -6.23 10.39
CA ASP A 124 7.70 -7.02 10.31
C ASP A 124 7.60 -8.23 11.27
N TRP A 125 7.98 -9.41 10.79
CA TRP A 125 7.84 -10.64 11.57
C TRP A 125 8.63 -10.61 12.90
N ARG A 126 9.66 -9.75 12.98
CA ARG A 126 10.53 -9.59 14.16
C ARG A 126 9.94 -8.67 15.22
N CYS A 127 8.84 -7.98 14.94
CA CYS A 127 8.20 -7.10 15.91
C CYS A 127 6.71 -7.40 16.08
N SER A 128 6.16 -6.87 17.13
CA SER A 128 4.75 -6.89 17.48
C SER A 128 4.25 -5.47 17.81
N VAL A 129 2.95 -5.30 17.91
CA VAL A 129 2.31 -4.05 18.38
C VAL A 129 2.67 -3.69 19.82
N ALA A 130 3.19 -4.64 20.61
CA ALA A 130 3.60 -4.44 21.99
C ALA A 130 5.01 -3.83 22.10
N ASP A 131 5.87 -4.03 21.10
CA ASP A 131 7.25 -3.56 21.12
C ASP A 131 7.38 -2.05 21.21
N THR A 132 8.56 -1.58 21.54
CA THR A 132 8.87 -0.14 21.61
C THR A 132 8.79 0.51 20.24
N HIS A 133 9.17 -0.22 19.18
CA HIS A 133 9.03 0.19 17.79
C HIS A 133 8.28 -0.86 16.99
N ALA A 134 7.20 -0.45 16.34
CA ALA A 134 6.46 -1.23 15.36
C ALA A 134 6.81 -0.78 13.94
N LEU A 135 7.15 -1.72 13.06
CA LEU A 135 7.44 -1.47 11.65
C LEU A 135 6.38 -2.14 10.77
N ILE A 136 5.66 -1.34 10.03
CA ILE A 136 4.60 -1.80 9.12
C ILE A 136 5.01 -1.53 7.69
N TYR A 137 5.04 -2.58 6.87
CA TYR A 137 5.22 -2.50 5.43
C TYR A 137 3.89 -2.42 4.72
N GLY A 138 3.84 -1.66 3.63
CA GLY A 138 2.69 -1.59 2.74
C GLY A 138 3.09 -1.27 1.31
N HIS A 139 2.27 -1.67 0.36
CA HIS A 139 2.53 -1.43 -1.05
C HIS A 139 2.34 0.04 -1.44
N ARG A 140 3.16 0.47 -2.41
CA ARG A 140 2.81 1.54 -3.33
C ARG A 140 2.15 0.91 -4.55
N VAL A 141 0.85 1.14 -4.75
CA VAL A 141 0.07 0.57 -5.84
C VAL A 141 -0.05 1.58 -6.98
N GLY A 142 1.03 1.74 -7.74
CA GLY A 142 1.08 2.68 -8.87
C GLY A 142 0.85 4.14 -8.44
N THR A 143 -0.05 4.81 -9.16
CA THR A 143 -0.49 6.21 -8.90
C THR A 143 -1.88 6.26 -8.26
N THR A 144 -2.28 5.23 -7.53
CA THR A 144 -3.57 5.13 -6.87
C THR A 144 -3.47 5.60 -5.42
N ASP A 145 -4.63 5.74 -4.76
CA ASP A 145 -4.72 6.04 -3.33
C ASP A 145 -4.80 4.78 -2.45
N LEU A 146 -4.49 3.60 -3.03
CA LEU A 146 -4.57 2.33 -2.33
C LEU A 146 -3.31 2.08 -1.49
N GLN A 147 -3.48 1.35 -0.39
CA GLN A 147 -2.43 0.95 0.53
C GLN A 147 -1.59 2.16 1.00
N PHE A 148 -0.26 2.09 0.90
CA PHE A 148 0.65 3.16 1.31
C PHE A 148 1.04 4.09 0.16
N SER A 149 0.32 4.06 -0.98
CA SER A 149 0.55 5.01 -2.08
C SER A 149 0.42 6.48 -1.67
N PRO A 150 -0.54 6.87 -0.81
CA PRO A 150 -0.69 8.27 -0.37
C PRO A 150 0.54 8.83 0.35
N ILE A 151 1.27 7.98 1.10
CA ILE A 151 2.46 8.39 1.85
C ILE A 151 3.77 8.13 1.12
N ALA A 152 3.73 7.58 -0.09
CA ALA A 152 4.94 7.15 -0.81
C ALA A 152 5.91 8.29 -1.16
N ASN A 153 5.43 9.52 -1.22
CA ASN A 153 6.24 10.71 -1.46
C ASN A 153 6.41 11.60 -0.20
N ALA A 154 6.10 11.09 0.99
CA ALA A 154 6.18 11.85 2.25
C ALA A 154 7.61 12.29 2.63
N TRP A 155 8.63 11.86 1.90
CA TRP A 155 9.98 12.40 1.97
C TRP A 155 10.08 13.84 1.41
N ASP A 156 9.07 14.31 0.64
CA ASP A 156 8.89 15.70 0.26
C ASP A 156 8.13 16.44 1.36
N GLN A 157 8.65 17.59 1.80
CA GLN A 157 8.09 18.35 2.92
C GLN A 157 6.64 18.78 2.67
N GLY A 158 6.29 19.17 1.43
CA GLY A 158 4.93 19.60 1.11
C GLY A 158 3.91 18.46 1.22
N VAL A 159 4.30 17.23 0.86
CA VAL A 159 3.48 16.04 1.05
C VAL A 159 3.39 15.67 2.53
N PHE A 160 4.52 15.74 3.23
CA PHE A 160 4.61 15.47 4.67
C PHE A 160 3.68 16.37 5.50
N ASP A 161 3.66 17.67 5.21
CA ASP A 161 2.86 18.67 5.93
C ASP A 161 1.35 18.48 5.75
N ALA A 162 0.91 17.75 4.72
CA ALA A 162 -0.49 17.42 4.49
C ALA A 162 -0.97 16.19 5.28
N LEU A 163 -0.06 15.46 5.93
CA LEU A 163 -0.37 14.25 6.69
C LEU A 163 -0.63 14.58 8.16
N GLY A 164 -1.48 13.78 8.80
CA GLY A 164 -1.81 13.92 10.21
C GLY A 164 -1.25 12.78 11.08
N ALA A 165 -1.94 12.51 12.19
CA ALA A 165 -1.58 11.45 13.11
C ALA A 165 -1.88 10.06 12.54
N ALA A 166 -1.19 9.04 13.06
CA ALA A 166 -1.54 7.65 12.82
C ALA A 166 -2.22 7.07 14.06
N THR A 167 -3.29 6.30 13.84
CA THR A 167 -3.95 5.52 14.89
C THR A 167 -3.71 4.04 14.62
N LEU A 168 -3.21 3.35 15.63
CA LEU A 168 -3.02 1.90 15.62
C LEU A 168 -3.92 1.28 16.67
N GLU A 169 -4.97 0.63 16.23
CA GLU A 169 -5.91 -0.07 17.09
C GLU A 169 -5.56 -1.56 17.12
N THR A 170 -5.58 -2.13 18.30
CA THR A 170 -5.38 -3.57 18.56
C THR A 170 -6.66 -4.16 19.16
N ARG A 171 -6.67 -5.45 19.47
CA ARG A 171 -7.82 -6.09 20.15
C ARG A 171 -8.10 -5.51 21.55
N THR A 172 -7.10 -4.92 22.18
CA THR A 172 -7.15 -4.52 23.59
C THR A 172 -6.84 -3.06 23.84
N ASP A 173 -6.34 -2.35 22.82
CA ASP A 173 -5.84 -0.98 23.01
C ASP A 173 -5.86 -0.20 21.69
N THR A 174 -6.03 1.12 21.80
CA THR A 174 -5.94 2.07 20.68
C THR A 174 -4.91 3.13 21.01
N LYS A 175 -3.91 3.28 20.14
CA LYS A 175 -2.81 4.24 20.29
C LYS A 175 -2.79 5.25 19.17
N SER A 176 -2.70 6.52 19.54
CA SER A 176 -2.41 7.59 18.58
C SER A 176 -0.92 7.89 18.57
N TYR A 177 -0.37 8.09 17.38
CA TYR A 177 1.03 8.43 17.14
C TYR A 177 1.11 9.73 16.37
N VAL A 178 1.95 10.64 16.84
CA VAL A 178 2.17 11.95 16.21
C VAL A 178 3.19 11.82 15.10
N LEU A 179 2.90 12.40 13.94
CA LEU A 179 3.82 12.45 12.80
C LEU A 179 5.08 13.23 13.20
N CYS A 180 6.25 12.60 12.98
CA CYS A 180 7.51 13.14 13.44
C CYS A 180 8.45 13.53 12.29
N PHE A 181 8.83 12.58 11.44
CA PHE A 181 9.69 12.83 10.28
C PHE A 181 9.55 11.73 9.21
N ALA A 182 10.12 11.99 8.04
CA ALA A 182 10.19 11.02 6.95
C ALA A 182 11.59 10.96 6.35
N LEU A 183 11.97 9.77 5.87
CA LEU A 183 13.24 9.52 5.18
C LEU A 183 13.00 8.93 3.79
N LYS A 184 13.90 9.24 2.88
CA LYS A 184 14.04 8.52 1.62
C LYS A 184 15.38 7.76 1.64
N VAL A 185 15.31 6.44 1.70
CA VAL A 185 16.46 5.57 1.95
C VAL A 185 16.56 4.44 0.91
N ASP A 186 17.72 3.82 0.79
CA ASP A 186 17.86 2.55 0.04
C ASP A 186 17.18 1.41 0.80
N LYS A 187 16.70 0.41 0.07
CA LYS A 187 16.04 -0.78 0.65
C LYS A 187 16.92 -1.58 1.62
N SER A 188 18.23 -1.38 1.60
CA SER A 188 19.19 -1.98 2.51
C SER A 188 19.40 -1.19 3.80
N TYR A 189 18.61 -0.15 4.06
CA TYR A 189 18.69 0.65 5.27
C TYR A 189 18.22 -0.15 6.49
N GLU A 190 19.16 -0.69 7.26
CA GLU A 190 18.90 -1.62 8.37
C GLU A 190 18.57 -0.91 9.69
N GLN A 191 18.80 0.39 9.81
CA GLN A 191 18.58 1.16 11.04
C GLN A 191 17.14 1.10 11.55
N ILE A 192 16.16 0.89 10.65
CA ILE A 192 14.75 0.72 11.04
C ILE A 192 14.46 -0.61 11.71
N GLN A 193 15.40 -1.57 11.72
CA GLN A 193 15.19 -2.93 12.23
C GLN A 193 15.54 -3.07 13.72
N ARG A 194 15.18 -2.06 14.52
CA ARG A 194 15.35 -2.06 15.99
C ARG A 194 13.99 -1.99 16.64
N PHE A 195 13.59 -3.04 17.35
CA PHE A 195 12.21 -3.21 17.82
C PHE A 195 12.05 -3.09 19.33
N SER A 196 12.92 -3.75 20.08
CA SER A 196 12.91 -3.73 21.54
C SER A 196 14.04 -2.83 22.04
N MET A 197 13.68 -1.65 22.52
CA MET A 197 14.58 -0.63 23.00
C MET A 197 14.11 -0.10 24.35
N ASN A 198 15.03 0.18 25.25
CA ASN A 198 14.70 1.01 26.41
C ASN A 198 14.48 2.47 26.00
N ARG A 199 14.09 3.33 26.93
CA ARG A 199 13.72 4.72 26.64
C ARG A 199 14.89 5.54 26.06
N ASP A 200 16.08 5.38 26.59
CA ASP A 200 17.25 6.15 26.15
C ASP A 200 17.75 5.66 24.78
N GLU A 201 17.71 4.35 24.55
CA GLU A 201 17.99 3.76 23.24
C GLU A 201 17.00 4.21 22.17
N LEU A 202 15.70 4.27 22.49
CA LEU A 202 14.66 4.77 21.59
C LEU A 202 14.92 6.22 21.19
N ARG A 203 15.25 7.08 22.15
CA ARG A 203 15.54 8.49 21.90
C ARG A 203 16.76 8.65 21.02
N SER A 204 17.89 8.03 21.37
CA SER A 204 19.11 8.09 20.59
C SER A 204 18.89 7.61 19.16
N TRP A 205 18.16 6.50 19.00
CA TRP A 205 17.82 5.97 17.69
C TRP A 205 16.93 6.93 16.87
N LEU A 206 15.92 7.56 17.46
CA LEU A 206 15.08 8.54 16.81
C LEU A 206 15.84 9.81 16.42
N GLU A 207 16.76 10.28 17.30
CA GLU A 207 17.61 11.44 17.03
C GLU A 207 18.59 11.18 15.88
N ASP A 208 19.19 9.99 15.84
CA ASP A 208 20.09 9.56 14.75
C ASP A 208 19.32 9.55 13.42
N MET A 209 18.14 8.93 13.38
CA MET A 209 17.30 8.90 12.18
C MET A 209 16.77 10.29 11.78
N LEU A 210 16.43 11.14 12.74
CA LEU A 210 16.02 12.53 12.47
C LEU A 210 17.14 13.33 11.81
N GLY A 211 18.42 13.06 12.14
CA GLY A 211 19.58 13.66 11.49
C GLY A 211 19.68 13.34 9.98
N GLU A 212 19.07 12.25 9.53
CA GLU A 212 19.01 11.81 8.13
C GLU A 212 17.68 12.16 7.45
N ALA A 213 16.74 12.81 8.15
CA ALA A 213 15.38 13.04 7.65
C ALA A 213 15.35 13.95 6.42
N SER A 214 14.51 13.58 5.45
CA SER A 214 14.24 14.37 4.24
C SER A 214 13.12 15.39 4.45
N ALA A 215 12.18 15.07 5.35
CA ALA A 215 11.09 15.95 5.78
C ALA A 215 10.83 15.74 7.28
N ALA A 216 10.48 16.80 8.01
CA ALA A 216 10.29 16.72 9.45
C ALA A 216 9.27 17.73 9.98
N SER A 217 8.60 17.35 11.05
CA SER A 217 7.77 18.26 11.85
C SER A 217 8.65 19.34 12.51
N PRO A 218 8.20 20.59 12.59
CA PRO A 218 8.90 21.62 13.38
C PRO A 218 9.13 21.22 14.84
N ARG A 219 8.34 20.27 15.35
CA ARG A 219 8.44 19.73 16.70
C ARG A 219 9.22 18.42 16.80
N ALA A 220 9.83 17.93 15.71
CA ALA A 220 10.42 16.59 15.66
C ALA A 220 11.43 16.35 16.79
N GLN A 221 12.29 17.31 17.08
CA GLN A 221 13.30 17.20 18.14
C GLN A 221 12.67 17.04 19.54
N ASP A 222 11.60 17.78 19.81
CA ASP A 222 10.86 17.67 21.07
C ASP A 222 10.09 16.34 21.15
N LEU A 223 9.47 15.94 20.05
CA LEU A 223 8.77 14.66 19.93
C LEU A 223 9.70 13.47 20.17
N CYS A 224 10.91 13.45 19.57
CA CYS A 224 11.91 12.40 19.79
C CYS A 224 12.32 12.31 21.27
N ARG A 225 12.55 13.43 21.94
CA ARG A 225 12.92 13.48 23.37
C ARG A 225 11.86 12.90 24.30
N HIS A 226 10.59 13.07 23.97
CA HIS A 226 9.48 12.62 24.82
C HIS A 226 8.85 11.30 24.34
N ALA A 227 9.39 10.71 23.28
CA ALA A 227 8.90 9.46 22.72
C ALA A 227 8.96 8.31 23.75
N THR A 228 7.90 7.53 23.80
CA THR A 228 7.80 6.28 24.55
C THR A 228 7.63 5.07 23.65
N LYS A 229 7.17 5.30 22.42
CA LYS A 229 7.02 4.31 21.34
C LYS A 229 7.27 4.97 20.00
N ALA A 230 7.62 4.16 19.00
CA ALA A 230 7.69 4.56 17.61
C ALA A 230 6.85 3.64 16.72
N LEU A 231 6.29 4.21 15.66
CA LEU A 231 5.64 3.50 14.58
C LEU A 231 6.27 3.97 13.26
N THR A 232 6.80 3.04 12.48
CA THR A 232 7.32 3.34 11.14
C THR A 232 6.48 2.68 10.08
N LEU A 233 6.01 3.46 9.10
CA LEU A 233 5.37 2.96 7.90
C LEU A 233 6.39 2.98 6.76
N ALA A 234 6.61 1.82 6.11
CA ALA A 234 7.60 1.65 5.06
C ALA A 234 6.94 1.27 3.73
N THR A 235 7.27 2.01 2.66
CA THR A 235 6.76 1.73 1.30
C THR A 235 7.81 2.03 0.23
N CYS A 236 7.53 1.70 -1.03
CA CYS A 236 8.37 2.08 -2.15
C CYS A 236 8.28 3.58 -2.43
N ALA A 237 9.41 4.27 -2.55
CA ALA A 237 9.45 5.70 -2.90
C ALA A 237 9.12 5.98 -4.38
N SER A 238 9.13 4.94 -5.25
CA SER A 238 8.79 5.04 -6.67
C SER A 238 7.74 3.99 -7.05
N SER A 239 6.91 4.30 -8.04
CA SER A 239 5.95 3.36 -8.64
C SER A 239 6.58 2.42 -9.67
N GLN A 240 7.85 2.61 -10.03
CA GLN A 240 8.54 1.77 -11.00
C GLN A 240 9.03 0.46 -10.35
N ALA A 241 8.85 -0.65 -11.04
CA ALA A 241 9.35 -1.95 -10.57
C ALA A 241 10.87 -1.97 -10.45
N GLY A 242 11.40 -2.68 -9.45
CA GLY A 242 12.85 -2.84 -9.24
C GLY A 242 13.55 -1.67 -8.56
N GLN A 243 12.84 -0.61 -8.21
CA GLN A 243 13.40 0.53 -7.48
C GLN A 243 13.88 0.14 -6.09
N ARG A 244 15.04 0.70 -5.72
CA ARG A 244 15.68 0.41 -4.44
C ARG A 244 15.26 1.37 -3.33
N GLU A 245 14.73 2.54 -3.68
CA GLU A 245 14.37 3.58 -2.72
C GLU A 245 13.09 3.24 -1.96
N ARG A 246 13.10 3.56 -0.68
CA ARG A 246 11.97 3.41 0.24
C ARG A 246 11.67 4.74 0.90
N THR A 247 10.38 5.00 1.12
CA THR A 247 9.90 6.04 2.03
C THR A 247 9.64 5.38 3.38
N LEU A 248 10.26 5.95 4.41
CA LEU A 248 9.99 5.63 5.80
C LEU A 248 9.28 6.82 6.42
N LEU A 249 8.09 6.63 6.92
CA LEU A 249 7.32 7.65 7.62
C LEU A 249 7.27 7.29 9.10
N VAL A 250 7.90 8.11 9.93
CA VAL A 250 8.09 7.84 11.35
C VAL A 250 7.15 8.68 12.21
N PHE A 251 6.41 8.00 13.04
CA PHE A 251 5.51 8.55 14.05
C PHE A 251 5.99 8.17 15.45
N VAL A 252 5.69 8.99 16.43
CA VAL A 252 6.02 8.72 17.83
C VAL A 252 4.79 8.77 18.74
N GLY A 253 4.73 7.83 19.68
CA GLY A 253 3.81 7.85 20.81
C GLY A 253 4.48 8.55 21.98
N THR A 254 3.79 9.51 22.58
CA THR A 254 4.23 10.19 23.79
C THR A 254 3.36 9.75 24.97
N SER A 255 3.91 9.80 26.19
CA SER A 255 3.06 9.69 27.40
C SER A 255 2.14 10.91 27.46
N ALA A 256 0.85 10.68 27.71
CA ALA A 256 -0.08 11.76 28.04
C ALA A 256 0.30 12.39 29.38
#